data_6c0751b8484ce6e65059e9809ddc9add
#
_entry.id   6c0751b8484ce6e65059e9809ddc9add
#
_cell.length_a   1.000
_cell.length_b   1.000
_cell.length_c   1.000
_cell.angle_alpha   90.00
_cell.angle_beta   90.00
_cell.angle_gamma   90.00
#
_symmetry.space_group_name_H-M   'P 1'
#
loop_
_entity.id
_entity.type
_entity.pdbx_description
1 polymer ?
#
loop_
_entity_poly.entity_id
_entity_poly.type
_entity_poly.pdbx_seq_one_letter_code
_entity_poly.pdbx_strand_id
1 'polypeptide(L)'
;EWGCREGVKYLKNHAIEHFEHEEAYMRSIEYGDYEIHKRLHDNFRYKTLPALEEELVNEEYSTESVRHFLGVCIGWVIAHTQTEDQAISGRTTSKWVDLPHGEEKNALEQTIIQVVNDIYHLKAKMISELYAGELFGKLVCFRFIFRGKQKDKWEVTLVYEDKLLLKIIDDILDSQHSRVDDMVINVSRYLSR
;
A
#
# COMPACT_ATOMS: atom_id res chain seq x y z
N GLU A 1 9.14 15.33 -21.49
CA GLU A 1 7.85 15.96 -21.11
C GLU A 1 6.65 15.30 -21.82
N TRP A 2 6.58 15.27 -23.17
CA TRP A 2 5.47 14.65 -23.90
C TRP A 2 5.27 13.17 -23.55
N GLY A 3 6.32 12.36 -23.50
CA GLY A 3 6.24 10.94 -23.14
C GLY A 3 5.74 10.69 -21.72
N CYS A 4 6.07 11.54 -20.75
CA CYS A 4 5.54 11.46 -19.40
C CYS A 4 4.03 11.72 -19.37
N ARG A 5 3.55 12.74 -20.06
CA ARG A 5 2.12 13.07 -20.10
C ARG A 5 1.27 11.95 -20.69
N GLU A 6 1.74 11.36 -21.79
CA GLU A 6 1.04 10.22 -22.40
C GLU A 6 1.09 8.97 -21.52
N GLY A 7 2.21 8.70 -20.84
CA GLY A 7 2.31 7.61 -19.89
C GLY A 7 1.37 7.75 -18.70
N VAL A 8 1.26 8.94 -18.11
CA VAL A 8 0.33 9.26 -17.03
C VAL A 8 -1.12 9.06 -17.47
N LYS A 9 -1.46 9.58 -18.65
CA LYS A 9 -2.80 9.42 -19.22
C LYS A 9 -3.16 7.95 -19.50
N TYR A 10 -2.21 7.19 -20.03
CA TYR A 10 -2.39 5.76 -20.26
C TYR A 10 -2.64 5.00 -18.95
N LEU A 11 -1.81 5.23 -17.94
CA LEU A 11 -1.95 4.60 -16.61
C LEU A 11 -3.31 4.92 -15.99
N LYS A 12 -3.73 6.18 -16.05
CA LYS A 12 -5.03 6.61 -15.55
C LYS A 12 -6.20 5.91 -16.23
N ASN A 13 -6.22 5.90 -17.56
CA ASN A 13 -7.29 5.26 -18.31
C ASN A 13 -7.34 3.76 -18.03
N HIS A 14 -6.18 3.10 -18.01
CA HIS A 14 -6.08 1.68 -17.71
C HIS A 14 -6.58 1.34 -16.30
N ALA A 15 -6.22 2.15 -15.31
CA ALA A 15 -6.70 1.95 -13.93
C ALA A 15 -8.23 2.10 -13.84
N ILE A 16 -8.80 3.09 -14.51
CA ILE A 16 -10.26 3.31 -14.53
C ILE A 16 -10.98 2.12 -15.16
N GLU A 17 -10.54 1.68 -16.35
CA GLU A 17 -11.11 0.52 -17.04
C GLU A 17 -10.99 -0.77 -16.21
N HIS A 18 -9.86 -0.99 -15.56
CA HIS A 18 -9.64 -2.12 -14.66
C HIS A 18 -10.66 -2.10 -13.51
N PHE A 19 -10.81 -0.99 -12.82
CA PHE A 19 -11.75 -0.86 -11.71
C PHE A 19 -13.21 -1.10 -12.14
N GLU A 20 -13.60 -0.62 -13.31
CA GLU A 20 -14.95 -0.84 -13.85
C GLU A 20 -15.22 -2.32 -14.11
N HIS A 21 -14.26 -3.03 -14.70
CA HIS A 21 -14.37 -4.46 -14.95
C HIS A 21 -14.42 -5.26 -13.67
N GLU A 22 -13.57 -4.93 -12.70
CA GLU A 22 -13.51 -5.63 -11.41
C GLU A 22 -14.76 -5.35 -10.57
N GLU A 23 -15.24 -4.12 -10.52
CA GLU A 23 -16.49 -3.77 -9.86
C GLU A 23 -17.69 -4.48 -10.49
N ALA A 24 -17.70 -4.66 -11.83
CA ALA A 24 -18.73 -5.44 -12.51
C ALA A 24 -18.65 -6.92 -12.14
N TYR A 25 -17.44 -7.49 -12.06
CA TYR A 25 -17.22 -8.86 -11.63
C TYR A 25 -17.66 -9.08 -10.18
N MET A 26 -17.24 -8.24 -9.25
CA MET A 26 -17.64 -8.31 -7.85
C MET A 26 -19.16 -8.28 -7.67
N ARG A 27 -19.87 -7.43 -8.42
CA ARG A 27 -21.34 -7.41 -8.40
C ARG A 27 -21.93 -8.72 -8.93
N SER A 28 -21.31 -9.30 -9.97
CA SER A 28 -21.83 -10.54 -10.59
C SER A 28 -21.74 -11.76 -9.66
N ILE A 29 -20.79 -11.74 -8.71
CA ILE A 29 -20.61 -12.81 -7.72
C ILE A 29 -21.17 -12.45 -6.35
N GLU A 30 -21.88 -11.33 -6.21
CA GLU A 30 -22.43 -10.84 -4.94
C GLU A 30 -21.36 -10.73 -3.83
N TYR A 31 -20.18 -10.19 -4.17
CA TYR A 31 -19.06 -10.09 -3.23
C TYR A 31 -19.41 -9.27 -2.01
N GLY A 32 -19.27 -9.86 -0.80
CA GLY A 32 -19.74 -9.27 0.45
C GLY A 32 -19.10 -7.93 0.81
N ASP A 33 -17.79 -7.74 0.49
CA ASP A 33 -17.04 -6.51 0.79
C ASP A 33 -17.03 -5.51 -0.39
N TYR A 34 -17.94 -5.66 -1.36
CA TYR A 34 -18.02 -4.80 -2.55
C TYR A 34 -17.97 -3.30 -2.24
N GLU A 35 -18.77 -2.83 -1.29
CA GLU A 35 -18.86 -1.40 -0.96
C GLU A 35 -17.55 -0.84 -0.37
N ILE A 36 -16.83 -1.67 0.38
CA ILE A 36 -15.53 -1.30 0.96
C ILE A 36 -14.49 -1.25 -0.15
N HIS A 37 -14.41 -2.28 -0.98
CA HIS A 37 -13.49 -2.39 -2.09
C HIS A 37 -13.70 -1.24 -3.10
N LYS A 38 -14.95 -1.01 -3.52
CA LYS A 38 -15.31 0.10 -4.39
C LYS A 38 -14.88 1.45 -3.82
N ARG A 39 -14.97 1.65 -2.51
CA ARG A 39 -14.52 2.89 -1.86
C ARG A 39 -13.02 3.11 -2.00
N LEU A 40 -12.21 2.05 -2.04
CA LEU A 40 -10.76 2.14 -2.30
C LEU A 40 -10.51 2.62 -3.73
N HIS A 41 -11.21 2.05 -4.72
CA HIS A 41 -11.18 2.50 -6.11
C HIS A 41 -11.59 3.97 -6.24
N ASP A 42 -12.71 4.37 -5.62
CA ASP A 42 -13.22 5.73 -5.68
C ASP A 42 -12.26 6.73 -5.04
N ASN A 43 -11.62 6.37 -3.93
CA ASN A 43 -10.60 7.22 -3.31
C ASN A 43 -9.36 7.40 -4.21
N PHE A 44 -8.92 6.33 -4.87
CA PHE A 44 -7.81 6.42 -5.80
C PHE A 44 -8.20 7.23 -7.05
N ARG A 45 -9.33 6.89 -7.67
CA ARG A 45 -9.86 7.51 -8.90
C ARG A 45 -10.17 9.00 -8.75
N TYR A 46 -10.81 9.40 -7.64
CA TYR A 46 -11.39 10.74 -7.49
C TYR A 46 -10.63 11.66 -6.54
N LYS A 47 -9.65 11.14 -5.78
CA LYS A 47 -8.86 11.94 -4.85
C LYS A 47 -7.36 11.82 -5.13
N THR A 48 -6.82 10.60 -5.12
CA THR A 48 -5.38 10.39 -5.23
C THR A 48 -4.86 10.75 -6.61
N LEU A 49 -5.43 10.19 -7.67
CA LEU A 49 -4.99 10.47 -9.05
C LEU A 49 -5.10 11.95 -9.42
N PRO A 50 -6.23 12.64 -9.17
CA PRO A 50 -6.33 14.07 -9.47
C PRO A 50 -5.31 14.93 -8.71
N ALA A 51 -5.05 14.62 -7.44
CA ALA A 51 -4.04 15.36 -6.67
C ALA A 51 -2.63 15.17 -7.23
N LEU A 52 -2.29 13.94 -7.64
CA LEU A 52 -1.00 13.65 -8.28
C LEU A 52 -0.86 14.30 -9.65
N GLU A 53 -1.95 14.34 -10.43
CA GLU A 53 -1.97 15.05 -11.73
C GLU A 53 -1.76 16.56 -11.55
N GLU A 54 -2.41 17.16 -10.55
CA GLU A 54 -2.24 18.58 -10.23
C GLU A 54 -0.78 18.88 -9.81
N GLU A 55 -0.18 18.04 -8.98
CA GLU A 55 1.22 18.15 -8.58
C GLU A 55 2.15 18.07 -9.81
N LEU A 56 1.95 17.08 -10.70
CA LEU A 56 2.74 16.95 -11.93
C LEU A 56 2.69 18.21 -12.80
N VAL A 57 1.50 18.82 -12.93
CA VAL A 57 1.33 20.05 -13.72
C VAL A 57 2.01 21.23 -13.04
N ASN A 58 1.82 21.40 -11.73
CA ASN A 58 2.39 22.50 -10.96
C ASN A 58 3.91 22.45 -10.90
N GLU A 59 4.49 21.24 -10.87
CA GLU A 59 5.93 20.99 -10.85
C GLU A 59 6.54 20.81 -12.27
N GLU A 60 5.78 21.17 -13.32
CA GLU A 60 6.21 21.09 -14.72
C GLU A 60 6.80 19.72 -15.10
N TYR A 61 6.26 18.63 -14.52
CA TYR A 61 6.75 17.25 -14.72
C TYR A 61 8.24 17.11 -14.31
N SER A 62 8.64 17.71 -13.21
CA SER A 62 9.97 17.54 -12.64
C SER A 62 10.27 16.05 -12.37
N THR A 63 11.56 15.70 -12.32
CA THR A 63 11.96 14.31 -12.01
C THR A 63 11.39 13.85 -10.67
N GLU A 64 11.32 14.73 -9.68
CA GLU A 64 10.79 14.47 -8.34
C GLU A 64 9.29 14.22 -8.39
N SER A 65 8.50 15.06 -9.05
CA SER A 65 7.05 14.87 -9.15
C SER A 65 6.68 13.62 -9.94
N VAL A 66 7.43 13.29 -11.00
CA VAL A 66 7.22 12.04 -11.75
C VAL A 66 7.54 10.82 -10.90
N ARG A 67 8.63 10.83 -10.13
CA ARG A 67 8.95 9.74 -9.18
C ARG A 67 7.91 9.60 -8.09
N HIS A 68 7.43 10.72 -7.55
CA HIS A 68 6.36 10.72 -6.55
C HIS A 68 5.09 10.09 -7.13
N PHE A 69 4.66 10.54 -8.30
CA PHE A 69 3.51 9.97 -9.02
C PHE A 69 3.64 8.46 -9.22
N LEU A 70 4.75 8.00 -9.80
CA LEU A 70 5.00 6.58 -10.04
C LEU A 70 5.05 5.79 -8.74
N GLY A 71 5.74 6.27 -7.72
CA GLY A 71 5.84 5.61 -6.42
C GLY A 71 4.48 5.42 -5.75
N VAL A 72 3.61 6.44 -5.80
CA VAL A 72 2.25 6.35 -5.26
C VAL A 72 1.41 5.37 -6.06
N CYS A 73 1.41 5.46 -7.39
CA CYS A 73 0.60 4.59 -8.26
C CYS A 73 1.04 3.12 -8.15
N ILE A 74 2.35 2.85 -8.25
CA ILE A 74 2.89 1.48 -8.15
C ILE A 74 2.62 0.90 -6.77
N GLY A 75 2.90 1.66 -5.70
CA GLY A 75 2.65 1.22 -4.34
C GLY A 75 1.18 0.91 -4.09
N TRP A 76 0.27 1.75 -4.60
CA TRP A 76 -1.17 1.51 -4.50
C TRP A 76 -1.58 0.23 -5.24
N VAL A 77 -1.14 0.07 -6.50
CA VAL A 77 -1.47 -1.12 -7.31
C VAL A 77 -0.98 -2.39 -6.63
N ILE A 78 0.29 -2.44 -6.18
CA ILE A 78 0.85 -3.62 -5.51
C ILE A 78 0.06 -3.94 -4.24
N ALA A 79 -0.17 -2.95 -3.37
CA ALA A 79 -0.92 -3.17 -2.15
C ALA A 79 -2.34 -3.66 -2.44
N HIS A 80 -3.03 -3.03 -3.39
CA HIS A 80 -4.40 -3.36 -3.77
C HIS A 80 -4.50 -4.78 -4.33
N THR A 81 -3.68 -5.12 -5.32
CA THR A 81 -3.69 -6.44 -5.96
C THR A 81 -3.26 -7.57 -5.03
N GLN A 82 -2.33 -7.33 -4.11
CA GLN A 82 -1.85 -8.35 -3.18
C GLN A 82 -2.79 -8.58 -2.00
N THR A 83 -3.69 -7.67 -1.70
CA THR A 83 -4.62 -7.77 -0.58
C THR A 83 -6.08 -7.84 -1.03
N GLU A 84 -6.59 -6.79 -1.62
CA GLU A 84 -8.01 -6.64 -1.90
C GLU A 84 -8.49 -7.54 -3.06
N ASP A 85 -7.75 -7.55 -4.20
CA ASP A 85 -8.14 -8.34 -5.37
C ASP A 85 -8.01 -9.85 -5.12
N GLN A 86 -6.99 -10.25 -4.33
CA GLN A 86 -6.86 -11.66 -3.94
C GLN A 86 -7.99 -12.12 -3.03
N ALA A 87 -8.56 -11.24 -2.22
CA ALA A 87 -9.71 -11.54 -1.39
C ALA A 87 -10.97 -11.85 -2.22
N ILE A 88 -11.16 -11.18 -3.36
CA ILE A 88 -12.27 -11.47 -4.28
C ILE A 88 -12.21 -12.92 -4.78
N SER A 89 -11.01 -13.43 -5.05
CA SER A 89 -10.80 -14.80 -5.54
C SER A 89 -10.77 -15.85 -4.42
N GLY A 90 -10.93 -15.46 -3.16
CA GLY A 90 -10.83 -16.32 -1.99
C GLY A 90 -9.42 -16.87 -1.70
N ARG A 91 -8.39 -16.27 -2.29
CA ARG A 91 -6.98 -16.66 -2.07
C ARG A 91 -6.41 -16.11 -0.77
N THR A 92 -6.98 -15.00 -0.28
CA THR A 92 -6.69 -14.43 1.03
C THR A 92 -7.99 -14.22 1.79
N THR A 93 -7.92 -14.17 3.12
CA THR A 93 -9.05 -13.69 3.93
C THR A 93 -9.08 -12.16 3.85
N SER A 94 -10.29 -11.60 3.68
CA SER A 94 -10.44 -10.15 3.76
C SER A 94 -9.89 -9.64 5.09
N LYS A 95 -9.06 -8.59 5.06
CA LYS A 95 -8.57 -7.91 6.26
C LYS A 95 -9.66 -7.21 7.08
N TRP A 96 -10.89 -7.22 6.57
CA TRP A 96 -12.06 -6.63 7.20
C TRP A 96 -12.89 -7.64 8.02
N VAL A 97 -12.42 -8.88 8.14
CA VAL A 97 -13.05 -9.87 9.00
C VAL A 97 -12.87 -9.46 10.46
N ASP A 98 -13.99 -9.33 11.19
CA ASP A 98 -13.96 -9.07 12.63
C ASP A 98 -13.28 -10.23 13.36
N LEU A 99 -12.16 -9.94 14.00
CA LEU A 99 -11.45 -10.91 14.85
C LEU A 99 -12.16 -11.03 16.20
N PRO A 100 -12.28 -12.25 16.76
CA PRO A 100 -12.91 -12.45 18.06
C PRO A 100 -12.18 -11.70 19.17
N HIS A 101 -12.89 -10.95 20.01
CA HIS A 101 -12.33 -10.31 21.19
C HIS A 101 -11.75 -11.37 22.15
N GLY A 102 -10.49 -11.21 22.55
CA GLY A 102 -9.79 -12.07 23.50
C GLY A 102 -8.52 -12.73 22.96
N GLU A 103 -8.32 -12.76 21.65
CA GLU A 103 -7.08 -13.28 21.02
C GLU A 103 -6.30 -12.18 20.29
N GLU A 104 -6.58 -10.93 20.61
CA GLU A 104 -6.12 -9.74 19.83
C GLU A 104 -4.60 -9.70 19.67
N LYS A 105 -3.83 -10.07 20.68
CA LYS A 105 -2.38 -10.03 20.63
C LYS A 105 -1.80 -11.09 19.69
N ASN A 106 -2.26 -12.33 19.83
CA ASN A 106 -1.82 -13.43 18.95
C ASN A 106 -2.31 -13.24 17.52
N ALA A 107 -3.53 -12.70 17.36
CA ALA A 107 -4.08 -12.39 16.06
C ALA A 107 -3.28 -11.29 15.34
N LEU A 108 -2.91 -10.21 16.03
CA LEU A 108 -2.08 -9.14 15.47
C LEU A 108 -0.72 -9.65 15.03
N GLU A 109 -0.05 -10.45 15.88
CA GLU A 109 1.25 -11.05 15.55
C GLU A 109 1.15 -11.93 14.30
N GLN A 110 0.18 -12.84 14.26
CA GLN A 110 -0.03 -13.72 13.11
C GLN A 110 -0.37 -12.94 11.85
N THR A 111 -1.21 -11.90 11.96
CA THR A 111 -1.55 -11.04 10.85
C THR A 111 -0.32 -10.33 10.29
N ILE A 112 0.54 -9.77 11.15
CA ILE A 112 1.78 -9.11 10.72
C ILE A 112 2.72 -10.12 10.03
N ILE A 113 2.90 -11.30 10.61
CA ILE A 113 3.75 -12.35 10.02
C ILE A 113 3.20 -12.77 8.66
N GLN A 114 1.89 -12.97 8.55
CA GLN A 114 1.23 -13.34 7.30
C GLN A 114 1.37 -12.25 6.24
N VAL A 115 1.08 -10.98 6.57
CA VAL A 115 1.24 -9.85 5.66
C VAL A 115 2.68 -9.72 5.17
N VAL A 116 3.66 -9.87 6.06
CA VAL A 116 5.09 -9.82 5.68
C VAL A 116 5.45 -10.96 4.73
N ASN A 117 4.88 -12.15 4.94
CA ASN A 117 5.11 -13.28 4.04
C ASN A 117 4.41 -13.08 2.69
N ASP A 118 3.16 -12.63 2.69
CA ASP A 118 2.32 -12.55 1.49
C ASP A 118 2.72 -11.39 0.57
N ILE A 119 3.03 -10.22 1.16
CA ILE A 119 3.38 -9.01 0.40
C ILE A 119 4.87 -8.97 0.07
N TYR A 120 5.72 -9.30 1.04
CA TYR A 120 7.16 -9.12 0.90
C TYR A 120 7.90 -10.44 0.61
N HIS A 121 7.20 -11.57 0.58
CA HIS A 121 7.77 -12.92 0.43
C HIS A 121 8.89 -13.23 1.42
N LEU A 122 8.84 -12.62 2.61
CA LEU A 122 9.82 -12.78 3.67
C LEU A 122 9.26 -13.64 4.81
N LYS A 123 10.10 -14.52 5.32
CA LYS A 123 9.78 -15.27 6.56
C LYS A 123 10.06 -14.37 7.75
N ALA A 124 9.00 -13.89 8.39
CA ALA A 124 9.09 -13.10 9.61
C ALA A 124 9.07 -13.98 10.86
N LYS A 125 9.72 -13.51 11.90
CA LYS A 125 9.67 -14.08 13.24
C LYS A 125 9.70 -12.96 14.27
N MET A 126 8.76 -12.98 15.22
CA MET A 126 8.83 -12.09 16.37
C MET A 126 9.98 -12.48 17.27
N ILE A 127 10.84 -11.53 17.59
CA ILE A 127 11.99 -11.72 18.52
C ILE A 127 11.79 -11.00 19.84
N SER A 128 10.94 -9.97 19.89
CA SER A 128 10.60 -9.23 21.11
C SER A 128 9.23 -8.56 20.94
N GLU A 129 8.47 -8.48 22.02
CA GLU A 129 7.20 -7.75 22.08
C GLU A 129 7.41 -6.29 22.49
N LEU A 130 8.57 -5.96 23.02
CA LEU A 130 8.90 -4.63 23.49
C LEU A 130 10.17 -4.16 22.80
N TYR A 131 10.04 -3.06 22.04
CA TYR A 131 11.19 -2.37 21.48
C TYR A 131 11.85 -1.53 22.59
N ALA A 132 13.10 -1.81 22.87
CA ALA A 132 13.87 -1.16 23.92
C ALA A 132 14.87 -0.11 23.41
N GLY A 133 14.80 0.26 22.12
CA GLY A 133 15.67 1.26 21.51
C GLY A 133 16.88 0.67 20.80
N GLU A 134 16.81 -0.59 20.39
CA GLU A 134 17.87 -1.23 19.60
C GLU A 134 18.07 -0.46 18.28
N LEU A 135 19.34 -0.21 17.93
CA LEU A 135 19.69 0.49 16.69
C LEU A 135 19.97 -0.52 15.57
N PHE A 136 19.24 -0.39 14.49
CA PHE A 136 19.34 -1.25 13.30
C PHE A 136 19.92 -0.52 12.08
N GLY A 137 20.75 0.51 12.27
CA GLY A 137 21.29 1.32 11.20
C GLY A 137 20.44 2.56 10.91
N LYS A 138 20.34 2.94 9.63
CA LYS A 138 19.42 4.02 9.22
C LYS A 138 18.00 3.50 9.16
N LEU A 139 17.07 4.27 9.71
CA LEU A 139 15.69 3.87 9.85
C LEU A 139 14.77 4.73 8.99
N VAL A 140 13.78 4.10 8.39
CA VAL A 140 12.64 4.75 7.72
C VAL A 140 11.40 4.46 8.56
N CYS A 141 10.70 5.51 8.98
CA CYS A 141 9.54 5.40 9.85
C CYS A 141 8.28 5.86 9.12
N PHE A 142 7.25 5.03 9.14
CA PHE A 142 5.90 5.39 8.68
C PHE A 142 4.97 5.47 9.88
N ARG A 143 4.31 6.62 10.05
CA ARG A 143 3.35 6.84 11.12
C ARG A 143 1.95 6.93 10.56
N PHE A 144 1.05 6.07 11.03
CA PHE A 144 -0.35 6.03 10.67
C PHE A 144 -1.19 6.46 11.87
N ILE A 145 -2.13 7.37 11.64
CA ILE A 145 -3.02 7.89 12.67
C ILE A 145 -4.45 7.51 12.28
N PHE A 146 -5.05 6.64 13.07
CA PHE A 146 -6.43 6.20 12.91
C PHE A 146 -7.33 6.96 13.88
N ARG A 147 -8.50 7.38 13.43
CA ARG A 147 -9.51 8.02 14.26
C ARG A 147 -10.79 7.19 14.25
N GLY A 148 -11.13 6.62 15.41
CA GLY A 148 -12.36 5.89 15.60
C GLY A 148 -13.60 6.79 15.66
N LYS A 149 -14.78 6.17 15.55
CA LYS A 149 -16.08 6.89 15.63
C LYS A 149 -16.31 7.57 16.99
N GLN A 150 -15.69 7.08 18.07
CA GLN A 150 -15.79 7.60 19.44
C GLN A 150 -14.70 8.63 19.78
N LYS A 151 -14.04 9.24 18.78
CA LYS A 151 -12.90 10.15 18.92
C LYS A 151 -11.61 9.49 19.45
N ASP A 152 -11.56 8.17 19.57
CA ASP A 152 -10.35 7.46 19.92
C ASP A 152 -9.30 7.65 18.82
N LYS A 153 -8.08 7.89 19.25
CA LYS A 153 -6.94 8.08 18.36
C LYS A 153 -5.96 6.93 18.58
N TRP A 154 -5.76 6.14 17.54
CA TRP A 154 -4.73 5.11 17.50
C TRP A 154 -3.56 5.59 16.65
N GLU A 155 -2.36 5.33 17.11
CA GLU A 155 -1.14 5.63 16.37
C GLU A 155 -0.33 4.35 16.21
N VAL A 156 -0.04 3.99 14.95
CA VAL A 156 0.82 2.89 14.60
C VAL A 156 2.05 3.44 13.91
N THR A 157 3.23 3.09 14.40
CA THR A 157 4.49 3.45 13.77
C THR A 157 5.19 2.19 13.30
N LEU A 158 5.40 2.09 11.99
CA LEU A 158 6.20 1.04 11.38
C LEU A 158 7.62 1.58 11.15
N VAL A 159 8.61 0.81 11.55
CA VAL A 159 10.02 1.18 11.46
C VAL A 159 10.75 0.12 10.67
N TYR A 160 11.42 0.53 9.60
CA TYR A 160 12.21 -0.35 8.74
C TYR A 160 13.68 0.08 8.76
N GLU A 161 14.59 -0.88 8.74
CA GLU A 161 15.96 -0.59 8.33
C GLU A 161 15.99 -0.22 6.84
N ASP A 162 16.75 0.82 6.48
CA ASP A 162 16.79 1.32 5.10
C ASP A 162 17.23 0.26 4.09
N LYS A 163 18.19 -0.59 4.46
CA LYS A 163 18.65 -1.70 3.60
C LYS A 163 17.61 -2.79 3.41
N LEU A 164 16.85 -3.10 4.46
CA LEU A 164 15.75 -4.06 4.36
C LEU A 164 14.66 -3.52 3.45
N LEU A 165 14.33 -2.23 3.61
CA LEU A 165 13.33 -1.57 2.80
C LEU A 165 13.72 -1.55 1.31
N LEU A 166 14.99 -1.19 1.01
CA LEU A 166 15.51 -1.23 -0.36
C LEU A 166 15.42 -2.64 -0.95
N LYS A 167 15.85 -3.66 -0.19
CA LYS A 167 15.76 -5.05 -0.65
C LYS A 167 14.33 -5.47 -0.97
N ILE A 168 13.36 -5.15 -0.09
CA ILE A 168 11.94 -5.46 -0.30
C ILE A 168 11.45 -4.81 -1.60
N ILE A 169 11.74 -3.54 -1.79
CA ILE A 169 11.27 -2.79 -2.97
C ILE A 169 11.96 -3.28 -4.23
N ASP A 170 13.25 -3.57 -4.18
CA ASP A 170 13.99 -4.09 -5.33
C ASP A 170 13.50 -5.48 -5.74
N ASP A 171 13.20 -6.35 -4.77
CA ASP A 171 12.63 -7.68 -5.03
C ASP A 171 11.22 -7.57 -5.66
N ILE A 172 10.39 -6.61 -5.21
CA ILE A 172 9.02 -6.41 -5.73
C ILE A 172 9.02 -5.78 -7.12
N LEU A 173 9.91 -4.80 -7.37
CA LEU A 173 9.93 -4.03 -8.62
C LEU A 173 10.91 -4.59 -9.66
N ASP A 174 11.61 -5.69 -9.36
CA ASP A 174 12.73 -6.22 -10.18
C ASP A 174 13.71 -5.10 -10.56
N SER A 175 14.14 -4.34 -9.57
CA SER A 175 14.94 -3.13 -9.72
C SER A 175 16.19 -3.15 -8.84
N GLN A 176 17.01 -2.12 -8.96
CA GLN A 176 18.18 -1.93 -8.09
C GLN A 176 18.26 -0.45 -7.67
N HIS A 177 17.91 -0.17 -6.44
CA HIS A 177 18.02 1.16 -5.85
C HIS A 177 19.27 1.23 -4.97
N SER A 178 20.05 2.28 -5.15
CA SER A 178 21.26 2.53 -4.33
C SER A 178 20.94 3.26 -3.01
N ARG A 179 19.76 3.86 -2.91
CA ARG A 179 19.32 4.66 -1.75
C ARG A 179 17.81 4.70 -1.65
N VAL A 180 17.32 4.99 -0.46
CA VAL A 180 15.91 5.32 -0.24
C VAL A 180 15.63 6.71 -0.82
N ASP A 181 14.82 6.76 -1.86
CA ASP A 181 14.33 7.98 -2.50
C ASP A 181 12.81 8.09 -2.36
N ASP A 182 12.23 9.13 -2.95
CA ASP A 182 10.78 9.38 -2.84
C ASP A 182 9.93 8.26 -3.45
N MET A 183 10.41 7.60 -4.50
CA MET A 183 9.73 6.45 -5.08
C MET A 183 9.68 5.28 -4.08
N VAL A 184 10.83 4.90 -3.51
CA VAL A 184 10.93 3.84 -2.49
C VAL A 184 10.03 4.16 -1.29
N ILE A 185 10.07 5.41 -0.80
CA ILE A 185 9.26 5.86 0.34
C ILE A 185 7.76 5.72 0.04
N ASN A 186 7.32 6.14 -1.14
CA ASN A 186 5.89 6.12 -1.47
C ASN A 186 5.36 4.70 -1.70
N VAL A 187 6.11 3.86 -2.43
CA VAL A 187 5.76 2.43 -2.57
C VAL A 187 5.66 1.79 -1.18
N SER A 188 6.68 1.95 -0.34
CA SER A 188 6.71 1.37 1.00
C SER A 188 5.58 1.87 1.90
N ARG A 189 5.21 3.14 1.79
CA ARG A 189 4.08 3.73 2.53
C ARG A 189 2.75 3.07 2.18
N TYR A 190 2.53 2.75 0.90
CA TYR A 190 1.31 2.05 0.48
C TYR A 190 1.31 0.59 0.89
N LEU A 191 2.44 -0.11 0.78
CA LEU A 191 2.58 -1.49 1.23
C LEU A 191 2.42 -1.65 2.76
N SER A 192 2.58 -0.56 3.51
CA SER A 192 2.51 -0.55 4.98
C SER A 192 1.12 -0.15 5.53
N ARG A 193 0.16 0.13 4.67
CA ARG A 193 -1.24 0.47 5.04
C ARG A 193 -2.11 -0.76 5.17
#